data_477c1869c49fb786b358601f8203c642
#
_entry.id   477c1869c49fb786b358601f8203c642
#
_cell.length_a   1.000
_cell.length_b   1.000
_cell.length_c   1.000
_cell.angle_alpha   90.00
_cell.angle_beta   90.00
_cell.angle_gamma   90.00
#
_symmetry.space_group_name_H-M   'P 1'
#
loop_
_entity.id
_entity.type
_entity.pdbx_description
1 polymer ?
#
loop_
_entity_poly.entity_id
_entity_poly.type
_entity_poly.pdbx_seq_one_letter_code
_entity_poly.pdbx_strand_id
1 'polypeptide(L)'
;HQVNQVSLGTLFPTHPKDLLEAATLAPAMLSQDIESSKTVLCPLDVLAQVIVSMVGVETWETEALFANLKTTSSYRHLSREQFDLVLSMLAGRYAESRIRELKPLISIDRLDNTVRARRGALQLLYLSGGVIPDRGYFHLRHQETNARIGQLDEEFVWEASVGDTFTLGTQNWQIHGITHNDVFVLPGGP
;
A
#
# COMPACT_ATOMS: atom_id res chain seq x y z
N HIS A 1 -13.18 -1.72 25.40
CA HIS A 1 -14.20 -2.52 24.71
C HIS A 1 -14.28 -3.89 25.37
N GLN A 2 -15.43 -4.19 25.97
CA GLN A 2 -15.75 -5.56 26.41
C GLN A 2 -16.58 -6.22 25.30
N VAL A 3 -16.37 -7.50 25.07
CA VAL A 3 -17.17 -8.29 24.14
C VAL A 3 -18.64 -8.23 24.56
N ASN A 4 -19.56 -7.95 23.62
CA ASN A 4 -21.01 -7.79 23.81
C ASN A 4 -21.48 -6.47 24.47
N GLN A 5 -20.64 -5.44 24.54
CA GLN A 5 -21.11 -4.11 24.92
C GLN A 5 -21.33 -3.23 23.68
N VAL A 6 -22.41 -2.42 23.73
CA VAL A 6 -22.69 -1.42 22.71
C VAL A 6 -21.73 -0.25 22.92
N SER A 7 -20.98 0.09 21.88
CA SER A 7 -20.11 1.28 21.89
C SER A 7 -20.95 2.53 21.81
N LEU A 8 -20.72 3.48 22.71
CA LEU A 8 -21.36 4.79 22.68
C LEU A 8 -20.37 5.81 22.12
N GLY A 9 -20.82 6.60 21.16
CA GLY A 9 -20.08 7.70 20.56
C GLY A 9 -20.88 8.98 20.61
N THR A 10 -20.21 10.12 20.67
CA THR A 10 -20.85 11.44 20.59
C THR A 10 -20.20 12.21 19.45
N LEU A 11 -21.01 12.72 18.54
CA LEU A 11 -20.56 13.56 17.42
C LEU A 11 -20.63 15.02 17.85
N PHE A 12 -19.52 15.76 17.73
CA PHE A 12 -19.44 17.19 18.01
C PHE A 12 -19.16 17.94 16.70
N PRO A 13 -20.17 18.38 15.95
CA PRO A 13 -19.96 19.21 14.77
C PRO A 13 -19.36 20.55 15.16
N THR A 14 -18.24 20.89 14.58
CA THR A 14 -17.52 22.17 14.83
C THR A 14 -17.73 23.19 13.72
N HIS A 15 -18.23 22.74 12.57
CA HIS A 15 -18.48 23.55 11.41
C HIS A 15 -19.89 23.27 10.85
N PRO A 16 -20.57 24.22 10.16
CA PRO A 16 -21.89 23.98 9.57
C PRO A 16 -21.99 22.78 8.64
N LYS A 17 -20.92 22.43 7.91
CA LYS A 17 -20.86 21.20 7.10
C LYS A 17 -20.91 19.94 7.95
N ASP A 18 -20.19 19.92 9.04
CA ASP A 18 -20.11 18.75 9.96
C ASP A 18 -21.49 18.45 10.54
N LEU A 19 -22.34 19.45 10.70
CA LEU A 19 -23.70 19.26 11.20
C LEU A 19 -24.57 18.44 10.24
N LEU A 20 -24.46 18.71 8.94
CA LEU A 20 -25.19 17.95 7.89
C LEU A 20 -24.64 16.51 7.82
N GLU A 21 -23.33 16.36 7.85
CA GLU A 21 -22.70 15.03 7.85
C GLU A 21 -23.08 14.23 9.11
N ALA A 22 -23.01 14.83 10.28
CA ALA A 22 -23.43 14.19 11.53
C ALA A 22 -24.92 13.80 11.54
N ALA A 23 -25.76 14.66 10.97
CA ALA A 23 -27.21 14.42 10.88
C ALA A 23 -27.56 13.25 9.93
N THR A 24 -26.73 12.97 8.92
CA THR A 24 -26.87 11.83 8.00
C THR A 24 -26.21 10.56 8.52
N LEU A 25 -25.02 10.68 9.12
CA LEU A 25 -24.26 9.55 9.64
C LEU A 25 -24.92 8.88 10.85
N ALA A 26 -25.48 9.67 11.77
CA ALA A 26 -26.07 9.10 12.99
C ALA A 26 -27.27 8.18 12.71
N PRO A 27 -28.27 8.53 11.87
CA PRO A 27 -29.34 7.63 11.48
C PRO A 27 -28.84 6.40 10.72
N ALA A 28 -27.89 6.57 9.76
CA ALA A 28 -27.33 5.47 9.00
C ALA A 28 -26.61 4.45 9.92
N MET A 29 -25.87 4.93 10.89
CA MET A 29 -25.21 4.09 11.90
C MET A 29 -26.23 3.32 12.75
N LEU A 30 -27.33 3.97 13.18
CA LEU A 30 -28.37 3.34 13.99
C LEU A 30 -29.16 2.30 13.19
N SER A 31 -29.38 2.51 11.90
CA SER A 31 -30.02 1.58 10.98
C SER A 31 -29.08 0.51 10.42
N GLN A 32 -27.78 0.55 10.80
CA GLN A 32 -26.75 -0.33 10.26
C GLN A 32 -26.61 -0.23 8.72
N ASP A 33 -26.93 0.91 8.17
CA ASP A 33 -26.72 1.25 6.75
C ASP A 33 -25.25 1.65 6.56
N ILE A 34 -24.42 0.63 6.36
CA ILE A 34 -22.97 0.77 6.21
C ILE A 34 -22.61 0.47 4.75
N GLU A 35 -21.69 1.24 4.21
CA GLU A 35 -21.16 0.98 2.88
C GLU A 35 -20.65 -0.46 2.75
N SER A 36 -20.98 -1.10 1.63
CA SER A 36 -20.48 -2.44 1.36
C SER A 36 -18.97 -2.40 1.11
N SER A 37 -18.21 -3.08 1.96
CA SER A 37 -16.78 -3.26 1.73
C SER A 37 -16.53 -4.23 0.58
N LYS A 38 -15.71 -3.84 -0.40
CA LYS A 38 -15.23 -4.75 -1.44
C LYS A 38 -14.01 -5.49 -0.92
N THR A 39 -14.13 -6.79 -0.77
CA THR A 39 -12.98 -7.62 -0.41
C THR A 39 -11.94 -7.60 -1.53
N VAL A 40 -10.70 -7.25 -1.20
CA VAL A 40 -9.59 -7.34 -2.14
C VAL A 40 -9.28 -8.82 -2.38
N LEU A 41 -9.31 -9.23 -3.65
CA LEU A 41 -9.04 -10.60 -4.07
C LEU A 41 -7.64 -10.68 -4.70
N CYS A 42 -6.89 -11.71 -4.31
CA CYS A 42 -5.56 -12.02 -4.82
C CYS A 42 -4.57 -10.83 -4.79
N PRO A 43 -4.44 -10.07 -3.68
CA PRO A 43 -3.44 -9.01 -3.60
C PRO A 43 -2.03 -9.62 -3.63
N LEU A 44 -1.25 -9.36 -4.68
CA LEU A 44 0.03 -10.04 -4.92
C LEU A 44 1.16 -9.56 -3.99
N ASP A 45 1.09 -8.35 -3.50
CA ASP A 45 1.97 -7.78 -2.48
C ASP A 45 1.80 -8.48 -1.13
N VAL A 46 0.56 -8.64 -0.68
CA VAL A 46 0.23 -9.44 0.51
C VAL A 46 0.62 -10.89 0.31
N LEU A 47 0.39 -11.47 -0.89
CA LEU A 47 0.81 -12.84 -1.21
C LEU A 47 2.31 -13.03 -1.03
N ALA A 48 3.11 -12.08 -1.49
CA ALA A 48 4.56 -12.12 -1.33
C ALA A 48 4.97 -12.19 0.16
N GLN A 49 4.35 -11.37 1.01
CA GLN A 49 4.62 -11.39 2.45
C GLN A 49 4.16 -12.70 3.11
N VAL A 50 2.98 -13.19 2.77
CA VAL A 50 2.45 -14.46 3.29
C VAL A 50 3.37 -15.61 2.90
N ILE A 51 3.82 -15.70 1.65
CA ILE A 51 4.77 -16.72 1.21
C ILE A 51 6.06 -16.66 2.03
N VAL A 52 6.69 -15.48 2.16
CA VAL A 52 7.93 -15.33 2.94
C VAL A 52 7.71 -15.72 4.40
N SER A 53 6.56 -15.40 4.99
CA SER A 53 6.21 -15.78 6.36
C SER A 53 6.11 -17.30 6.51
N MET A 54 5.40 -17.97 5.61
CA MET A 54 5.20 -19.44 5.65
C MET A 54 6.52 -20.18 5.47
N VAL A 55 7.26 -19.84 4.41
CA VAL A 55 8.53 -20.54 4.08
C VAL A 55 9.68 -20.14 5.02
N GLY A 56 9.47 -19.12 5.84
CA GLY A 56 10.39 -18.70 6.88
C GLY A 56 10.31 -19.56 8.13
N VAL A 57 9.17 -20.18 8.38
CA VAL A 57 8.94 -21.08 9.52
C VAL A 57 9.39 -22.49 9.17
N GLU A 58 9.07 -22.97 7.97
CA GLU A 58 9.40 -24.31 7.50
C GLU A 58 9.59 -24.34 5.98
N THR A 59 10.23 -25.40 5.48
CA THR A 59 10.35 -25.63 4.04
C THR A 59 9.05 -26.20 3.50
N TRP A 60 8.54 -25.63 2.43
CA TRP A 60 7.30 -26.05 1.77
C TRP A 60 7.59 -26.68 0.41
N GLU A 61 6.86 -27.73 0.09
CA GLU A 61 6.74 -28.20 -1.28
C GLU A 61 5.89 -27.19 -2.06
N THR A 62 6.28 -26.85 -3.29
CA THR A 62 5.68 -25.77 -4.09
C THR A 62 4.18 -25.98 -4.32
N GLU A 63 3.77 -27.23 -4.64
CA GLU A 63 2.37 -27.56 -4.89
C GLU A 63 1.53 -27.50 -3.59
N ALA A 64 2.09 -27.98 -2.50
CA ALA A 64 1.44 -27.93 -1.20
C ALA A 64 1.25 -26.48 -0.72
N LEU A 65 2.25 -25.62 -0.94
CA LEU A 65 2.16 -24.19 -0.65
C LEU A 65 1.05 -23.52 -1.46
N PHE A 66 1.00 -23.76 -2.77
CA PHE A 66 -0.05 -23.24 -3.64
C PHE A 66 -1.44 -23.72 -3.21
N ALA A 67 -1.61 -25.01 -2.97
CA ALA A 67 -2.87 -25.59 -2.53
C ALA A 67 -3.32 -24.99 -1.19
N ASN A 68 -2.42 -24.83 -0.24
CA ASN A 68 -2.71 -24.25 1.07
C ASN A 68 -3.18 -22.79 0.94
N LEU A 69 -2.51 -21.94 0.16
CA LEU A 69 -2.89 -20.56 -0.09
C LEU A 69 -4.31 -20.48 -0.66
N LYS A 70 -4.71 -21.37 -1.55
CA LYS A 70 -6.06 -21.41 -2.15
C LYS A 70 -7.16 -21.80 -1.18
N THR A 71 -6.86 -22.33 -0.02
CA THR A 71 -7.87 -22.60 1.04
C THR A 71 -8.38 -21.32 1.67
N THR A 72 -7.65 -20.20 1.55
CA THR A 72 -8.04 -18.91 2.12
C THR A 72 -9.02 -18.17 1.22
N SER A 73 -9.92 -17.39 1.83
CA SER A 73 -10.95 -16.63 1.12
C SER A 73 -10.34 -15.68 0.08
N SER A 74 -9.26 -14.99 0.43
CA SER A 74 -8.63 -13.98 -0.44
C SER A 74 -7.94 -14.61 -1.65
N TYR A 75 -7.41 -15.83 -1.54
CA TYR A 75 -6.60 -16.47 -2.60
C TYR A 75 -7.28 -17.67 -3.26
N ARG A 76 -8.58 -17.93 -3.02
CA ARG A 76 -9.30 -19.04 -3.66
C ARG A 76 -9.29 -18.97 -5.20
N HIS A 77 -9.18 -17.78 -5.76
CA HIS A 77 -9.11 -17.54 -7.21
C HIS A 77 -7.68 -17.29 -7.72
N LEU A 78 -6.66 -17.50 -6.87
CA LEU A 78 -5.27 -17.34 -7.26
C LEU A 78 -4.93 -18.27 -8.43
N SER A 79 -4.45 -17.70 -9.54
CA SER A 79 -4.00 -18.49 -10.67
C SER A 79 -2.58 -19.03 -10.42
N ARG A 80 -2.26 -20.13 -11.10
CA ARG A 80 -0.90 -20.69 -11.05
C ARG A 80 0.14 -19.71 -11.60
N GLU A 81 -0.20 -19.01 -12.65
CA GLU A 81 0.67 -18.01 -13.25
C GLU A 81 1.02 -16.87 -12.29
N GLN A 82 0.02 -16.33 -11.58
CA GLN A 82 0.23 -15.29 -10.56
C GLN A 82 1.13 -15.79 -9.43
N PHE A 83 0.90 -17.01 -8.95
CA PHE A 83 1.71 -17.61 -7.91
C PHE A 83 3.18 -17.79 -8.35
N ASP A 84 3.40 -18.37 -9.53
CA ASP A 84 4.75 -18.61 -10.07
C ASP A 84 5.49 -17.28 -10.35
N LEU A 85 4.77 -16.23 -10.72
CA LEU A 85 5.31 -14.89 -10.92
C LEU A 85 5.80 -14.30 -9.60
N VAL A 86 5.02 -14.41 -8.52
CA VAL A 86 5.41 -13.96 -7.18
C VAL A 86 6.59 -14.77 -6.65
N LEU A 87 6.58 -16.11 -6.83
CA LEU A 87 7.73 -16.94 -6.45
C LEU A 87 9.01 -16.54 -7.20
N SER A 88 8.89 -16.29 -8.51
CA SER A 88 10.02 -15.86 -9.34
C SER A 88 10.57 -14.51 -8.89
N MET A 89 9.69 -13.59 -8.57
CA MET A 89 10.04 -12.30 -7.99
C MET A 89 10.80 -12.46 -6.67
N LEU A 90 10.24 -13.20 -5.73
CA LEU A 90 10.86 -13.44 -4.41
C LEU A 90 12.20 -14.18 -4.51
N ALA A 91 12.38 -15.03 -5.53
CA ALA A 91 13.64 -15.71 -5.81
C ALA A 91 14.68 -14.82 -6.54
N GLY A 92 14.36 -13.55 -6.80
CA GLY A 92 15.25 -12.61 -7.49
C GLY A 92 15.33 -12.82 -9.00
N ARG A 93 14.35 -13.48 -9.60
CA ARG A 93 14.29 -13.72 -11.05
C ARG A 93 13.39 -12.66 -11.69
N TYR A 94 13.93 -11.50 -11.90
CA TYR A 94 13.23 -10.42 -12.60
C TYR A 94 13.57 -10.48 -14.08
N ALA A 95 12.55 -10.53 -14.92
CA ALA A 95 12.67 -10.53 -16.38
C ALA A 95 13.15 -9.17 -16.83
N GLU A 96 14.04 -8.49 -16.75
CA GLU A 96 14.45 -7.13 -17.19
C GLU A 96 14.56 -6.06 -16.10
N SER A 97 14.58 -6.41 -14.83
CA SER A 97 14.63 -5.35 -13.83
C SER A 97 16.04 -4.75 -13.72
N ARG A 98 16.10 -3.45 -13.88
CA ARG A 98 17.26 -2.61 -13.56
C ARG A 98 17.48 -2.46 -12.05
N ILE A 99 16.64 -3.07 -11.21
CA ILE A 99 16.68 -2.96 -9.75
C ILE A 99 17.65 -4.02 -9.21
N ARG A 100 18.93 -3.74 -9.25
CA ARG A 100 20.00 -4.60 -8.71
C ARG A 100 19.96 -4.70 -7.17
N GLU A 101 19.17 -3.89 -6.52
CA GLU A 101 19.17 -3.72 -5.05
C GLU A 101 18.23 -4.71 -4.34
N LEU A 102 17.28 -5.30 -5.03
CA LEU A 102 16.36 -6.28 -4.45
C LEU A 102 17.05 -7.63 -4.28
N LYS A 103 17.40 -7.93 -3.03
CA LYS A 103 17.97 -9.24 -2.66
C LYS A 103 16.88 -10.32 -2.70
N PRO A 104 17.16 -11.52 -3.23
CA PRO A 104 16.20 -12.62 -3.19
C PRO A 104 15.90 -13.02 -1.75
N LEU A 105 14.60 -13.16 -1.44
CA LEU A 105 14.10 -13.51 -0.10
C LEU A 105 13.89 -15.00 0.08
N ILE A 106 13.70 -15.76 -1.01
CA ILE A 106 13.50 -17.19 -1.00
C ILE A 106 14.51 -17.93 -1.86
N SER A 107 14.64 -19.22 -1.63
CA SER A 107 15.39 -20.15 -2.47
C SER A 107 14.44 -21.27 -2.92
N ILE A 108 14.42 -21.55 -4.21
CA ILE A 108 13.64 -22.63 -4.82
C ILE A 108 14.59 -23.73 -5.22
N ASP A 109 14.40 -24.92 -4.63
CA ASP A 109 15.04 -26.14 -5.08
C ASP A 109 14.18 -26.78 -6.18
N ARG A 110 14.75 -26.94 -7.36
CA ARG A 110 14.03 -27.48 -8.54
C ARG A 110 14.05 -29.00 -8.60
N LEU A 111 14.98 -29.64 -7.87
CA LEU A 111 15.06 -31.09 -7.85
C LEU A 111 13.99 -31.64 -6.90
N ASP A 112 13.90 -31.07 -5.72
CA ASP A 112 12.94 -31.47 -4.71
C ASP A 112 11.62 -30.70 -4.77
N ASN A 113 11.50 -29.73 -5.70
CA ASN A 113 10.35 -28.85 -5.86
C ASN A 113 9.94 -28.13 -4.57
N THR A 114 10.93 -27.70 -3.78
CA THR A 114 10.72 -27.08 -2.47
C THR A 114 11.11 -25.61 -2.44
N VAL A 115 10.46 -24.86 -1.55
CA VAL A 115 10.68 -23.42 -1.32
C VAL A 115 11.01 -23.19 0.15
N ARG A 116 12.06 -22.41 0.40
CA ARG A 116 12.48 -22.00 1.74
C ARG A 116 12.92 -20.57 1.78
N ALA A 117 12.80 -19.91 2.94
CA ALA A 117 13.32 -18.57 3.12
C ALA A 117 14.86 -18.52 3.10
N ARG A 118 15.42 -17.44 2.60
CA ARG A 118 16.85 -17.15 2.73
C ARG A 118 17.13 -16.48 4.07
N ARG A 119 18.38 -16.59 4.52
CA ARG A 119 18.81 -15.95 5.77
C ARG A 119 18.54 -14.45 5.74
N GLY A 120 17.89 -13.95 6.77
CA GLY A 120 17.51 -12.53 6.92
C GLY A 120 16.14 -12.16 6.32
N ALA A 121 15.48 -13.03 5.55
CA ALA A 121 14.19 -12.74 4.95
C ALA A 121 13.09 -12.50 6.01
N LEU A 122 13.03 -13.33 7.06
CA LEU A 122 12.12 -13.14 8.17
C LEU A 122 12.40 -11.85 8.96
N GLN A 123 13.68 -11.53 9.19
CA GLN A 123 14.03 -10.29 9.87
C GLN A 123 13.55 -9.07 9.07
N LEU A 124 13.73 -9.09 7.75
CA LEU A 124 13.23 -8.03 6.89
C LEU A 124 11.70 -7.94 6.95
N LEU A 125 11.00 -9.09 6.92
CA LEU A 125 9.54 -9.14 7.03
C LEU A 125 9.03 -8.50 8.34
N TYR A 126 9.67 -8.80 9.47
CA TYR A 126 9.31 -8.22 10.76
C TYR A 126 9.61 -6.73 10.88
N LEU A 127 10.66 -6.25 10.21
CA LEU A 127 11.04 -4.84 10.22
C LEU A 127 10.20 -4.00 9.24
N SER A 128 9.70 -4.62 8.18
CA SER A 128 8.91 -3.97 7.12
C SER A 128 7.44 -4.40 7.17
N GLY A 129 6.91 -4.67 8.36
CA GLY A 129 5.59 -5.26 8.53
C GLY A 129 4.46 -4.49 7.84
N GLY A 130 3.71 -5.18 7.00
CA GLY A 130 2.56 -4.66 6.28
C GLY A 130 2.85 -4.29 4.82
N VAL A 131 1.78 -4.10 4.07
CA VAL A 131 1.80 -3.70 2.65
C VAL A 131 1.27 -2.29 2.45
N ILE A 132 0.89 -1.63 3.53
CA ILE A 132 0.57 -0.21 3.50
C ILE A 132 1.92 0.52 3.55
N PRO A 133 2.38 1.13 2.46
CA PRO A 133 3.63 1.88 2.49
C PRO A 133 3.51 3.00 3.51
N ASP A 134 4.58 3.23 4.28
CA ASP A 134 4.71 4.49 4.99
C ASP A 134 4.63 5.59 3.92
N ARG A 135 3.56 6.39 3.95
CA ARG A 135 3.34 7.43 2.95
C ARG A 135 4.52 8.39 3.00
N GLY A 136 5.28 8.42 1.92
CA GLY A 136 6.32 9.41 1.71
C GLY A 136 5.67 10.77 1.50
N TYR A 137 6.28 11.81 2.07
CA TYR A 137 5.89 13.18 1.80
C TYR A 137 6.98 13.86 0.99
N PHE A 138 6.57 14.49 -0.12
CA PHE A 138 7.44 15.38 -0.87
C PHE A 138 7.36 16.79 -0.30
N HIS A 139 8.49 17.46 -0.17
CA HIS A 139 8.50 18.85 0.24
C HIS A 139 8.07 19.74 -0.94
N LEU A 140 7.04 20.52 -0.73
CA LEU A 140 6.61 21.53 -1.70
C LEU A 140 7.45 22.80 -1.51
N ARG A 141 8.17 23.22 -2.57
CA ARG A 141 9.07 24.34 -2.55
C ARG A 141 8.79 25.32 -3.68
N HIS A 142 8.99 26.60 -3.38
CA HIS A 142 8.93 27.63 -4.40
C HIS A 142 10.18 27.56 -5.30
N GLN A 143 9.99 27.52 -6.62
CA GLN A 143 11.06 27.29 -7.59
C GLN A 143 12.22 28.31 -7.49
N GLU A 144 11.91 29.61 -7.33
CA GLU A 144 12.91 30.66 -7.35
C GLU A 144 13.57 30.89 -5.98
N THR A 145 12.78 30.84 -4.92
CA THR A 145 13.25 31.20 -3.56
C THR A 145 13.68 30.00 -2.75
N ASN A 146 13.38 28.78 -3.23
CA ASN A 146 13.58 27.52 -2.51
C ASN A 146 12.88 27.46 -1.14
N ALA A 147 11.95 28.41 -0.88
CA ALA A 147 11.17 28.45 0.34
C ALA A 147 10.26 27.24 0.43
N ARG A 148 10.17 26.63 1.62
CA ARG A 148 9.25 25.53 1.88
C ARG A 148 7.84 26.10 2.03
N ILE A 149 6.92 25.62 1.19
CA ILE A 149 5.50 26.01 1.20
C ILE A 149 4.69 25.00 2.03
N GLY A 150 4.99 23.70 1.89
CA GLY A 150 4.24 22.65 2.55
C GLY A 150 4.80 21.24 2.27
N GLN A 151 3.92 20.26 2.30
CA GLN A 151 4.21 18.89 1.90
C GLN A 151 3.07 18.37 1.02
N LEU A 152 3.43 17.51 0.08
CA LEU A 152 2.50 16.78 -0.78
C LEU A 152 2.61 15.30 -0.49
N ASP A 153 1.49 14.60 -0.53
CA ASP A 153 1.43 13.16 -0.42
C ASP A 153 2.08 12.50 -1.65
N GLU A 154 2.76 11.39 -1.44
CA GLU A 154 3.45 10.62 -2.48
C GLU A 154 2.50 10.18 -3.59
N GLU A 155 1.28 9.77 -3.24
CA GLU A 155 0.25 9.34 -4.18
C GLU A 155 -0.12 10.47 -5.16
N PHE A 156 -0.28 11.70 -4.61
CA PHE A 156 -0.53 12.89 -5.44
C PHE A 156 0.64 13.16 -6.40
N VAL A 157 1.88 13.04 -5.90
CA VAL A 157 3.08 13.34 -6.72
C VAL A 157 3.29 12.30 -7.82
N TRP A 158 2.93 11.03 -7.59
CA TRP A 158 3.03 9.99 -8.62
C TRP A 158 2.04 10.16 -9.76
N GLU A 159 0.87 10.73 -9.48
CA GLU A 159 -0.13 11.05 -10.50
C GLU A 159 0.14 12.38 -11.21
N ALA A 160 0.94 13.25 -10.60
CA ALA A 160 1.21 14.60 -11.10
C ALA A 160 2.36 14.63 -12.12
N SER A 161 2.25 15.53 -13.07
CA SER A 161 3.27 15.78 -14.09
C SER A 161 3.78 17.23 -14.02
N VAL A 162 4.99 17.45 -14.53
CA VAL A 162 5.53 18.80 -14.69
C VAL A 162 4.63 19.56 -15.68
N GLY A 163 4.19 20.76 -15.27
CA GLY A 163 3.23 21.58 -16.00
C GLY A 163 1.81 21.54 -15.43
N ASP A 164 1.47 20.54 -14.61
CA ASP A 164 0.16 20.46 -13.98
C ASP A 164 -0.05 21.57 -12.98
N THR A 165 -1.32 21.95 -12.82
CA THR A 165 -1.75 22.96 -11.85
C THR A 165 -2.64 22.33 -10.78
N PHE A 166 -2.44 22.73 -9.53
CA PHE A 166 -3.26 22.27 -8.40
C PHE A 166 -3.47 23.40 -7.41
N THR A 167 -4.53 23.28 -6.60
CA THR A 167 -4.86 24.26 -5.56
C THR A 167 -4.38 23.74 -4.21
N LEU A 168 -3.60 24.57 -3.50
CA LEU A 168 -3.25 24.32 -2.11
C LEU A 168 -3.65 25.53 -1.26
N GLY A 169 -4.58 25.31 -0.35
CA GLY A 169 -5.21 26.40 0.39
C GLY A 169 -6.06 27.28 -0.53
N THR A 170 -5.72 28.55 -0.62
CA THR A 170 -6.42 29.54 -1.46
C THR A 170 -5.67 29.90 -2.75
N GLN A 171 -4.53 29.25 -3.00
CA GLN A 171 -3.64 29.59 -4.11
C GLN A 171 -3.48 28.44 -5.08
N ASN A 172 -3.44 28.77 -6.39
CA ASN A 172 -3.10 27.83 -7.45
C ASN A 172 -1.59 27.80 -7.64
N TRP A 173 -1.07 26.59 -7.82
CA TRP A 173 0.35 26.32 -8.03
C TRP A 173 0.54 25.50 -9.30
N GLN A 174 1.57 25.83 -10.07
CA GLN A 174 1.99 25.03 -11.22
C GLN A 174 3.30 24.30 -10.92
N ILE A 175 3.35 23.01 -11.23
CA ILE A 175 4.52 22.16 -11.03
C ILE A 175 5.56 22.48 -12.12
N HIS A 176 6.76 22.86 -11.70
CA HIS A 176 7.90 23.14 -12.58
C HIS A 176 8.98 22.06 -12.52
N GLY A 177 9.01 21.27 -11.47
CA GLY A 177 9.97 20.17 -11.34
C GLY A 177 9.61 19.22 -10.21
N ILE A 178 9.94 17.95 -10.40
CA ILE A 178 9.79 16.91 -9.40
C ILE A 178 11.15 16.23 -9.27
N THR A 179 11.63 16.13 -8.03
CA THR A 179 12.87 15.43 -7.67
C THR A 179 12.55 14.25 -6.76
N HIS A 180 13.58 13.60 -6.22
CA HIS A 180 13.40 12.45 -5.34
C HIS A 180 12.59 12.77 -4.06
N ASN A 181 12.71 13.99 -3.52
CA ASN A 181 12.06 14.39 -2.26
C ASN A 181 11.33 15.73 -2.31
N ASP A 182 11.45 16.48 -3.39
CA ASP A 182 10.94 17.83 -3.50
C ASP A 182 10.11 18.01 -4.77
N VAL A 183 9.04 18.80 -4.66
CA VAL A 183 8.25 19.31 -5.80
C VAL A 183 8.42 20.82 -5.83
N PHE A 184 8.89 21.33 -6.96
CA PHE A 184 9.10 22.75 -7.18
C PHE A 184 7.95 23.35 -7.94
N VAL A 185 7.42 24.46 -7.40
CA VAL A 185 6.24 25.13 -7.96
C VAL A 185 6.42 26.63 -8.10
N LEU A 186 5.68 27.20 -9.01
CA LEU A 186 5.43 28.64 -9.10
C LEU A 186 3.93 28.93 -8.94
N PRO A 187 3.55 30.17 -8.54
CA PRO A 187 2.14 30.55 -8.55
C PRO A 187 1.53 30.33 -9.93
N GLY A 188 0.47 29.51 -9.99
CA GLY A 188 -0.32 29.33 -11.20
C GLY A 188 -1.16 30.57 -11.47
N GLY A 189 -1.32 30.93 -12.72
CA GLY A 189 -2.27 31.98 -13.12
C GLY A 189 -3.71 31.55 -12.79
N PRO A 190 -4.65 32.53 -12.82
CA PRO A 190 -6.07 32.27 -12.59
C PRO A 190 -6.67 31.34 -13.63
#